data_45d3b6bf6922069a7adaa7dbd217d840
#
_entry.id   45d3b6bf6922069a7adaa7dbd217d840
#
_cell.length_a   1.000
_cell.length_b   1.000
_cell.length_c   1.000
_cell.angle_alpha   90.00
_cell.angle_beta   90.00
_cell.angle_gamma   90.00
#
_symmetry.space_group_name_H-M   'P 1'
#
loop_
_entity.id
_entity.type
_entity.pdbx_description
1 polymer ?
#
loop_
_entity_poly.entity_id
_entity_poly.type
_entity_poly.pdbx_seq_one_letter_code
_entity_poly.pdbx_strand_id
1 'polypeptide(L)'
;NTEVVSVKKVDEQFQVKSADQIFTSDKLIVTTGGKSYPSTGSTGFGHDIARHFKLHVTDLEAAESPLLTDFPHKALQGISLDDVTLSYGKHKITHDLLFTHFGLSGPAALRLSSFVKGGEIAHLDFLPNQCQENLKTYFEENREKSVKNTLKGLVPERVAEFLAGDKADSKIKQLHPKDLENLISQ
;
A
#
# COMPACT_ATOMS: atom_id res chain seq x y z
N ASN A 1 -26.48 12.67 -21.28
CA ASN A 1 -26.07 11.35 -20.75
C ASN A 1 -26.66 10.29 -21.64
N THR A 2 -25.83 9.52 -22.33
CA THR A 2 -26.28 8.45 -23.23
C THR A 2 -25.49 7.19 -22.90
N GLU A 3 -26.21 6.15 -22.49
CA GLU A 3 -25.60 4.86 -22.17
C GLU A 3 -25.26 4.09 -23.45
N VAL A 4 -24.05 3.59 -23.55
CA VAL A 4 -23.60 2.73 -24.65
C VAL A 4 -23.97 1.30 -24.35
N VAL A 5 -24.77 0.68 -25.23
CA VAL A 5 -25.23 -0.72 -25.11
C VAL A 5 -24.30 -1.68 -25.82
N SER A 6 -23.78 -1.31 -26.99
CA SER A 6 -22.88 -2.17 -27.76
C SER A 6 -22.02 -1.38 -28.74
N VAL A 7 -20.88 -1.98 -29.08
CA VAL A 7 -19.98 -1.48 -30.12
C VAL A 7 -19.70 -2.60 -31.10
N LYS A 8 -19.76 -2.30 -32.40
CA LYS A 8 -19.47 -3.24 -33.49
C LYS A 8 -18.62 -2.54 -34.56
N LYS A 9 -17.92 -3.31 -35.39
CA LYS A 9 -17.28 -2.82 -36.61
C LYS A 9 -18.04 -3.38 -37.82
N VAL A 10 -18.50 -2.50 -38.69
CA VAL A 10 -19.26 -2.82 -39.89
C VAL A 10 -18.67 -1.99 -41.04
N ASP A 11 -18.28 -2.63 -42.12
CA ASP A 11 -17.74 -1.98 -43.34
C ASP A 11 -16.65 -0.95 -43.02
N GLU A 12 -15.64 -1.37 -42.20
CA GLU A 12 -14.51 -0.57 -41.72
C GLU A 12 -14.87 0.59 -40.78
N GLN A 13 -16.14 0.83 -40.45
CA GLN A 13 -16.56 1.84 -39.50
C GLN A 13 -17.04 1.26 -38.17
N PHE A 14 -16.84 1.98 -37.09
CA PHE A 14 -17.37 1.64 -35.78
C PHE A 14 -18.82 2.12 -35.67
N GLN A 15 -19.68 1.24 -35.19
CA GLN A 15 -21.05 1.54 -34.81
C GLN A 15 -21.19 1.43 -33.29
N VAL A 16 -21.52 2.54 -32.66
CA VAL A 16 -21.77 2.65 -31.22
C VAL A 16 -23.27 2.77 -31.02
N LYS A 17 -23.89 1.77 -30.40
CA LYS A 17 -25.32 1.71 -30.15
C LYS A 17 -25.66 2.16 -28.74
N SER A 18 -26.56 3.13 -28.60
CA SER A 18 -27.29 3.41 -27.37
C SER A 18 -28.68 2.77 -27.40
N ALA A 19 -29.51 3.03 -26.39
CA ALA A 19 -30.90 2.57 -26.37
C ALA A 19 -31.67 3.04 -27.60
N ASP A 20 -31.48 4.29 -28.01
CA ASP A 20 -32.32 4.98 -29.00
C ASP A 20 -31.61 5.29 -30.32
N GLN A 21 -30.30 5.24 -30.37
CA GLN A 21 -29.52 5.74 -31.51
C GLN A 21 -28.30 4.85 -31.83
N ILE A 22 -27.85 4.93 -33.07
CA ILE A 22 -26.60 4.36 -33.55
C ILE A 22 -25.74 5.50 -34.09
N PHE A 23 -24.52 5.60 -33.54
CA PHE A 23 -23.51 6.52 -34.01
C PHE A 23 -22.47 5.76 -34.84
N THR A 24 -22.04 6.33 -35.95
CA THR A 24 -21.04 5.73 -36.84
C THR A 24 -19.81 6.62 -36.91
N SER A 25 -18.62 6.01 -36.87
CA SER A 25 -17.33 6.74 -36.95
C SER A 25 -16.22 5.87 -37.52
N ASP A 26 -15.23 6.49 -38.12
CA ASP A 26 -14.04 5.80 -38.63
C ASP A 26 -13.08 5.38 -37.51
N LYS A 27 -13.13 6.06 -36.37
CA LYS A 27 -12.29 5.81 -35.19
C LYS A 27 -13.10 5.82 -33.92
N LEU A 28 -12.75 4.95 -32.99
CA LEU A 28 -13.37 4.87 -31.66
C LEU A 28 -12.28 4.95 -30.58
N ILE A 29 -12.48 5.84 -29.62
CA ILE A 29 -11.65 5.93 -28.42
C ILE A 29 -12.53 5.49 -27.23
N VAL A 30 -12.08 4.45 -26.52
CA VAL A 30 -12.77 3.90 -25.35
C VAL A 30 -12.13 4.45 -24.07
N THR A 31 -12.87 5.25 -23.32
CA THR A 31 -12.41 5.94 -22.11
C THR A 31 -13.38 5.73 -20.94
N THR A 32 -13.92 4.51 -20.81
CA THR A 32 -14.98 4.15 -19.85
C THR A 32 -14.46 3.87 -18.45
N GLY A 33 -13.18 4.12 -18.17
CA GLY A 33 -12.58 3.79 -16.89
C GLY A 33 -12.32 2.29 -16.71
N GLY A 34 -11.90 1.92 -15.50
CA GLY A 34 -11.59 0.54 -15.12
C GLY A 34 -12.76 -0.20 -14.48
N LYS A 35 -12.45 -0.96 -13.38
CA LYS A 35 -13.43 -1.78 -12.65
C LYS A 35 -13.43 -1.52 -11.14
N SER A 36 -12.73 -0.47 -10.68
CA SER A 36 -12.51 -0.23 -9.25
C SER A 36 -13.74 0.30 -8.50
N TYR A 37 -14.57 1.12 -9.16
CA TYR A 37 -15.76 1.74 -8.55
C TYR A 37 -16.98 1.58 -9.44
N PRO A 38 -17.64 0.41 -9.44
CA PRO A 38 -18.81 0.15 -10.30
C PRO A 38 -19.96 1.14 -10.10
N SER A 39 -20.16 1.64 -8.88
CA SER A 39 -21.18 2.63 -8.54
C SER A 39 -20.99 3.99 -9.24
N THR A 40 -19.78 4.28 -9.71
CA THR A 40 -19.47 5.50 -10.47
C THR A 40 -19.44 5.28 -11.99
N GLY A 41 -19.84 4.10 -12.45
CA GLY A 41 -19.84 3.72 -13.88
C GLY A 41 -18.60 2.94 -14.34
N SER A 42 -17.61 2.71 -13.46
CA SER A 42 -16.40 1.94 -13.79
C SER A 42 -16.68 0.44 -13.67
N THR A 43 -17.51 -0.08 -14.56
CA THR A 43 -17.98 -1.48 -14.54
C THR A 43 -17.08 -2.47 -15.27
N GLY A 44 -16.05 -1.98 -15.97
CA GLY A 44 -15.19 -2.79 -16.82
C GLY A 44 -15.65 -2.92 -18.27
N PHE A 45 -16.67 -2.16 -18.68
CA PHE A 45 -17.23 -2.21 -20.03
C PHE A 45 -16.18 -2.05 -21.14
N GLY A 46 -15.14 -1.20 -20.94
CA GLY A 46 -14.04 -1.07 -21.89
C GLY A 46 -13.25 -2.35 -22.09
N HIS A 47 -13.06 -3.16 -21.05
CA HIS A 47 -12.41 -4.46 -21.16
C HIS A 47 -13.26 -5.46 -21.92
N ASP A 48 -14.59 -5.39 -21.78
CA ASP A 48 -15.51 -6.26 -22.52
C ASP A 48 -15.54 -5.89 -24.01
N ILE A 49 -15.48 -4.59 -24.35
CA ILE A 49 -15.27 -4.13 -25.72
C ILE A 49 -13.94 -4.69 -26.28
N ALA A 50 -12.85 -4.59 -25.55
CA ALA A 50 -11.55 -5.10 -25.98
C ALA A 50 -11.60 -6.62 -26.28
N ARG A 51 -12.21 -7.40 -25.37
CA ARG A 51 -12.41 -8.84 -25.58
C ARG A 51 -13.30 -9.15 -26.80
N HIS A 52 -14.38 -8.36 -26.99
CA HIS A 52 -15.25 -8.49 -28.16
C HIS A 52 -14.48 -8.31 -29.46
N PHE A 53 -13.51 -7.39 -29.50
CA PHE A 53 -12.63 -7.17 -30.63
C PHE A 53 -11.41 -8.12 -30.65
N LYS A 54 -11.41 -9.18 -29.81
CA LYS A 54 -10.32 -10.17 -29.69
C LYS A 54 -8.97 -9.56 -29.33
N LEU A 55 -8.96 -8.42 -28.65
CA LEU A 55 -7.75 -7.85 -28.11
C LEU A 55 -7.36 -8.60 -26.83
N HIS A 56 -6.04 -8.74 -26.61
CA HIS A 56 -5.55 -9.34 -25.39
C HIS A 56 -5.84 -8.38 -24.20
N VAL A 57 -6.52 -8.89 -23.19
CA VAL A 57 -6.75 -8.20 -21.93
C VAL A 57 -6.09 -9.01 -20.84
N THR A 58 -5.09 -8.42 -20.17
CA THR A 58 -4.43 -9.03 -19.01
C THR A 58 -5.42 -9.26 -17.87
N ASP A 59 -5.10 -10.18 -16.98
CA ASP A 59 -5.88 -10.37 -15.77
C ASP A 59 -5.93 -9.07 -14.96
N LEU A 60 -7.11 -8.77 -14.42
CA LEU A 60 -7.32 -7.57 -13.63
C LEU A 60 -7.05 -7.89 -12.18
N GLU A 61 -6.07 -7.22 -11.61
CA GLU A 61 -5.71 -7.30 -10.20
C GLU A 61 -5.98 -5.96 -9.50
N ALA A 62 -6.16 -6.00 -8.19
CA ALA A 62 -6.28 -4.78 -7.40
C ALA A 62 -4.93 -4.03 -7.40
N ALA A 63 -4.98 -2.73 -7.63
CA ALA A 63 -3.83 -1.84 -7.59
C ALA A 63 -4.24 -0.52 -6.94
N GLU A 64 -3.27 0.19 -6.35
CA GLU A 64 -3.55 1.43 -5.59
C GLU A 64 -4.63 1.20 -4.52
N SER A 65 -4.56 0.05 -3.84
CA SER A 65 -5.50 -0.36 -2.80
C SER A 65 -4.81 -0.56 -1.45
N PRO A 66 -5.51 -0.36 -0.33
CA PRO A 66 -4.96 -0.70 0.98
C PRO A 66 -4.58 -2.18 1.08
N LEU A 67 -3.59 -2.48 1.92
CA LEU A 67 -3.13 -3.82 2.20
C LEU A 67 -3.82 -4.35 3.46
N LEU A 68 -4.46 -5.51 3.36
CA LEU A 68 -4.93 -6.26 4.51
C LEU A 68 -3.74 -6.98 5.14
N THR A 69 -3.61 -6.92 6.46
CA THR A 69 -2.50 -7.54 7.17
C THR A 69 -2.98 -8.24 8.43
N ASP A 70 -2.28 -9.32 8.82
CA ASP A 70 -2.49 -10.01 10.09
C ASP A 70 -1.77 -9.34 11.26
N PHE A 71 -1.06 -8.24 10.99
CA PHE A 71 -0.37 -7.45 11.99
C PHE A 71 -1.37 -6.87 13.02
N PRO A 72 -1.02 -6.79 14.32
CA PRO A 72 -1.90 -6.27 15.36
C PRO A 72 -2.06 -4.75 15.28
N HIS A 73 -2.62 -4.28 14.18
CA HIS A 73 -2.76 -2.87 13.80
C HIS A 73 -3.68 -2.05 14.71
N LYS A 74 -4.49 -2.69 15.57
CA LYS A 74 -5.37 -1.97 16.51
C LYS A 74 -4.61 -1.01 17.44
N ALA A 75 -3.42 -1.42 17.90
CA ALA A 75 -2.57 -0.57 18.74
C ALA A 75 -2.06 0.67 18.01
N LEU A 76 -1.86 0.58 16.69
CA LEU A 76 -1.29 1.63 15.85
C LEU A 76 -2.32 2.34 14.98
N GLN A 77 -3.58 1.94 15.04
CA GLN A 77 -4.65 2.51 14.21
C GLN A 77 -4.69 4.05 14.28
N GLY A 78 -4.74 4.69 13.11
CA GLY A 78 -4.80 6.13 12.94
C GLY A 78 -3.44 6.83 13.00
N ILE A 79 -2.34 6.10 13.20
CA ILE A 79 -1.00 6.68 13.12
C ILE A 79 -0.57 6.78 11.66
N SER A 80 -0.13 7.97 11.27
CA SER A 80 0.61 8.19 10.03
C SER A 80 2.10 8.25 10.34
N LEU A 81 2.90 7.65 9.47
CA LEU A 81 4.36 7.70 9.50
C LEU A 81 4.84 8.33 8.21
N ASP A 82 5.77 9.25 8.32
CA ASP A 82 6.37 9.92 7.18
C ASP A 82 7.64 9.16 6.75
N ASP A 83 7.88 9.08 5.44
CA ASP A 83 9.11 8.57 4.83
C ASP A 83 9.59 7.19 5.34
N VAL A 84 8.69 6.26 5.60
CA VAL A 84 9.02 4.87 5.94
C VAL A 84 9.21 4.04 4.67
N THR A 85 9.98 2.94 4.76
CA THR A 85 10.11 2.01 3.64
C THR A 85 9.30 0.73 3.87
N LEU A 86 8.33 0.49 3.01
CA LEU A 86 7.59 -0.77 2.95
C LEU A 86 8.13 -1.62 1.82
N SER A 87 8.47 -2.88 2.10
CA SER A 87 9.08 -3.79 1.12
C SER A 87 8.38 -5.15 1.05
N TYR A 88 8.33 -5.72 -0.17
CA TYR A 88 7.75 -7.02 -0.48
C TYR A 88 8.55 -7.67 -1.61
N GLY A 89 9.21 -8.78 -1.33
CA GLY A 89 10.16 -9.40 -2.25
C GLY A 89 11.25 -8.41 -2.66
N LYS A 90 11.38 -8.14 -3.94
CA LYS A 90 12.35 -7.17 -4.49
C LYS A 90 11.85 -5.72 -4.55
N HIS A 91 10.56 -5.51 -4.28
CA HIS A 91 9.94 -4.19 -4.38
C HIS A 91 10.06 -3.45 -3.07
N LYS A 92 10.52 -2.19 -3.14
CA LYS A 92 10.66 -1.29 -2.00
C LYS A 92 10.05 0.06 -2.35
N ILE A 93 9.18 0.55 -1.50
CA ILE A 93 8.53 1.85 -1.65
C ILE A 93 8.79 2.67 -0.39
N THR A 94 9.48 3.79 -0.54
CA THR A 94 9.67 4.76 0.54
C THR A 94 8.67 5.89 0.37
N HIS A 95 7.77 6.04 1.30
CA HIS A 95 6.74 7.09 1.34
C HIS A 95 5.97 7.03 2.67
N ASP A 96 4.99 7.91 2.84
CA ASP A 96 4.12 7.94 3.99
C ASP A 96 3.24 6.69 4.07
N LEU A 97 3.02 6.22 5.29
CA LEU A 97 2.22 5.04 5.62
C LEU A 97 1.16 5.40 6.66
N LEU A 98 -0.03 4.84 6.53
CA LEU A 98 -1.11 4.97 7.49
C LEU A 98 -1.52 3.59 8.03
N PHE A 99 -1.50 3.43 9.34
CA PHE A 99 -2.12 2.27 10.01
C PHE A 99 -3.63 2.45 10.09
N THR A 100 -4.37 1.48 9.57
CA THR A 100 -5.84 1.44 9.61
C THR A 100 -6.32 0.34 10.55
N HIS A 101 -7.64 0.22 10.73
CA HIS A 101 -8.23 -0.86 11.54
C HIS A 101 -8.16 -2.24 10.87
N PHE A 102 -7.82 -2.33 9.60
CA PHE A 102 -7.76 -3.57 8.81
C PHE A 102 -6.37 -3.87 8.24
N GLY A 103 -5.42 -2.94 8.36
CA GLY A 103 -4.08 -3.12 7.81
C GLY A 103 -3.40 -1.79 7.51
N LEU A 104 -2.75 -1.71 6.35
CA LEU A 104 -1.93 -0.58 5.94
C LEU A 104 -2.55 0.17 4.76
N SER A 105 -2.46 1.50 4.80
CA SER A 105 -2.86 2.42 3.74
C SER A 105 -1.79 3.53 3.62
N GLY A 106 -2.11 4.58 2.88
CA GLY A 106 -1.15 5.64 2.57
C GLY A 106 -0.32 5.32 1.32
N PRO A 107 0.43 6.29 0.79
CA PRO A 107 1.13 6.16 -0.48
C PRO A 107 2.07 4.96 -0.58
N ALA A 108 2.80 4.61 0.50
CA ALA A 108 3.68 3.44 0.51
C ALA A 108 2.90 2.15 0.26
N ALA A 109 1.81 1.92 1.00
CA ALA A 109 0.98 0.74 0.89
C ALA A 109 0.24 0.67 -0.45
N LEU A 110 -0.35 1.79 -0.88
CA LEU A 110 -1.09 1.88 -2.14
C LEU A 110 -0.21 1.54 -3.34
N ARG A 111 0.99 2.11 -3.41
CA ARG A 111 1.95 1.81 -4.50
C ARG A 111 2.45 0.37 -4.45
N LEU A 112 2.74 -0.15 -3.25
CA LEU A 112 3.23 -1.51 -3.10
C LEU A 112 2.16 -2.54 -3.45
N SER A 113 0.87 -2.24 -3.26
CA SER A 113 -0.24 -3.15 -3.51
C SER A 113 -0.27 -3.72 -4.92
N SER A 114 0.25 -2.99 -5.90
CA SER A 114 0.37 -3.45 -7.30
C SER A 114 1.30 -4.67 -7.47
N PHE A 115 2.12 -4.99 -6.47
CA PHE A 115 3.10 -6.08 -6.51
C PHE A 115 2.78 -7.20 -5.52
N VAL A 116 1.87 -6.96 -4.57
CA VAL A 116 1.52 -7.92 -3.51
C VAL A 116 0.51 -8.93 -4.04
N LYS A 117 0.85 -10.22 -3.93
CA LYS A 117 -0.03 -11.33 -4.34
C LYS A 117 -0.75 -12.00 -3.17
N GLY A 118 -0.48 -11.54 -1.95
CA GLY A 118 -1.05 -12.09 -0.71
C GLY A 118 -0.31 -13.31 -0.16
N GLY A 119 -0.46 -13.53 1.14
CA GLY A 119 0.09 -14.71 1.85
C GLY A 119 1.60 -14.65 2.14
N GLU A 120 2.28 -13.59 1.80
CA GLU A 120 3.71 -13.42 2.04
C GLU A 120 3.97 -12.30 3.07
N ILE A 121 5.21 -12.25 3.56
CA ILE A 121 5.64 -11.26 4.55
C ILE A 121 6.08 -9.98 3.85
N ALA A 122 5.50 -8.85 4.27
CA ALA A 122 6.02 -7.53 3.98
C ALA A 122 6.84 -7.02 5.17
N HIS A 123 7.87 -6.25 4.91
CA HIS A 123 8.72 -5.65 5.93
C HIS A 123 8.52 -4.13 5.92
N LEU A 124 8.38 -3.56 7.10
CA LEU A 124 8.29 -2.12 7.32
C LEU A 124 9.55 -1.65 8.03
N ASP A 125 10.31 -0.79 7.37
CA ASP A 125 11.44 -0.07 7.95
C ASP A 125 10.96 1.32 8.38
N PHE A 126 10.97 1.56 9.68
CA PHE A 126 10.49 2.80 10.29
C PHE A 126 11.49 3.97 10.12
N LEU A 127 12.76 3.66 9.88
CA LEU A 127 13.85 4.64 9.88
C LEU A 127 14.83 4.40 8.71
N PRO A 128 14.36 4.40 7.45
CA PRO A 128 15.15 4.00 6.28
C PRO A 128 16.38 4.88 6.04
N ASN A 129 16.43 6.06 6.64
CA ASN A 129 17.55 6.99 6.54
C ASN A 129 18.58 6.81 7.66
N GLN A 130 18.37 5.86 8.59
CA GLN A 130 19.29 5.56 9.68
C GLN A 130 20.04 4.25 9.42
N CYS A 131 21.37 4.27 9.53
CA CYS A 131 22.12 3.03 9.51
C CYS A 131 22.16 2.40 10.91
N GLN A 132 22.41 1.09 10.96
CA GLN A 132 22.44 0.35 12.22
C GLN A 132 23.51 0.87 13.20
N GLU A 133 24.66 1.36 12.69
CA GLU A 133 25.71 1.96 13.52
C GLU A 133 25.23 3.23 14.22
N ASN A 134 24.51 4.09 13.49
CA ASN A 134 23.93 5.31 14.08
C ASN A 134 22.92 4.98 15.18
N LEU A 135 22.08 3.99 14.94
CA LEU A 135 21.09 3.53 15.92
C LEU A 135 21.79 2.94 17.16
N LYS A 136 22.81 2.11 16.99
CA LYS A 136 23.61 1.59 18.12
C LYS A 136 24.19 2.72 18.96
N THR A 137 24.82 3.70 18.31
CA THR A 137 25.37 4.88 18.98
C THR A 137 24.30 5.64 19.74
N TYR A 138 23.14 5.88 19.10
CA TYR A 138 22.01 6.57 19.73
C TYR A 138 21.49 5.82 20.96
N PHE A 139 21.37 4.49 20.91
CA PHE A 139 20.95 3.69 22.06
C PHE A 139 21.98 3.74 23.19
N GLU A 140 23.28 3.68 22.90
CA GLU A 140 24.35 3.80 23.90
C GLU A 140 24.35 5.17 24.57
N GLU A 141 24.20 6.26 23.85
CA GLU A 141 24.09 7.61 24.40
C GLU A 141 22.86 7.77 25.33
N ASN A 142 21.82 6.99 25.10
CA ASN A 142 20.58 7.02 25.87
C ASN A 142 20.46 5.85 26.87
N ARG A 143 21.56 5.15 27.20
CA ARG A 143 21.59 3.92 28.03
C ARG A 143 20.91 4.01 29.39
N GLU A 144 20.79 5.21 29.97
CA GLU A 144 20.13 5.45 31.26
C GLU A 144 18.60 5.67 31.12
N LYS A 145 18.10 5.91 29.92
CA LYS A 145 16.67 6.05 29.64
C LYS A 145 16.00 4.69 29.49
N SER A 146 14.69 4.66 29.64
CA SER A 146 13.91 3.47 29.31
C SER A 146 13.84 3.26 27.79
N VAL A 147 13.59 2.02 27.35
CA VAL A 147 13.44 1.64 25.94
C VAL A 147 12.39 2.53 25.25
N LYS A 148 11.20 2.65 25.86
CA LYS A 148 10.13 3.51 25.34
C LYS A 148 10.59 4.96 25.16
N ASN A 149 11.24 5.53 26.18
CA ASN A 149 11.66 6.95 26.12
C ASN A 149 12.80 7.17 25.11
N THR A 150 13.62 6.17 24.86
CA THR A 150 14.65 6.22 23.82
C THR A 150 14.00 6.16 22.43
N LEU A 151 13.07 5.23 22.21
CA LEU A 151 12.37 5.08 20.94
C LEU A 151 11.48 6.30 20.60
N LYS A 152 10.90 6.98 21.61
CA LYS A 152 10.11 8.22 21.39
C LYS A 152 10.91 9.36 20.76
N GLY A 153 12.22 9.32 20.81
CA GLY A 153 13.08 10.26 20.09
C GLY A 153 13.23 9.94 18.59
N LEU A 154 12.77 8.79 18.14
CA LEU A 154 12.92 8.29 16.77
C LEU A 154 11.58 8.12 16.04
N VAL A 155 10.54 7.69 16.78
CA VAL A 155 9.23 7.35 16.22
C VAL A 155 8.10 7.90 17.11
N PRO A 156 6.86 8.02 16.61
CA PRO A 156 5.71 8.45 17.42
C PRO A 156 5.52 7.59 18.69
N GLU A 157 5.04 8.19 19.77
CA GLU A 157 4.95 7.55 21.09
C GLU A 157 4.27 6.18 21.08
N ARG A 158 3.12 6.04 20.40
CA ARG A 158 2.40 4.76 20.32
C ARG A 158 3.18 3.69 19.53
N VAL A 159 3.98 4.09 18.56
CA VAL A 159 4.90 3.20 17.85
C VAL A 159 6.04 2.79 18.76
N ALA A 160 6.62 3.73 19.50
CA ALA A 160 7.65 3.46 20.50
C ALA A 160 7.17 2.47 21.58
N GLU A 161 5.94 2.64 22.07
CA GLU A 161 5.32 1.71 23.03
C GLU A 161 5.13 0.31 22.43
N PHE A 162 4.65 0.26 21.21
CA PHE A 162 4.44 -1.00 20.50
C PHE A 162 5.75 -1.77 20.28
N LEU A 163 6.78 -1.10 19.77
CA LEU A 163 8.11 -1.69 19.53
C LEU A 163 8.82 -2.10 20.82
N ALA A 164 8.65 -1.30 21.88
CA ALA A 164 9.26 -1.61 23.19
C ALA A 164 8.61 -2.84 23.86
N GLY A 165 7.33 -3.09 23.62
CA GLY A 165 6.60 -4.22 24.18
C GLY A 165 6.77 -4.34 25.68
N ASP A 166 7.02 -5.54 26.17
CA ASP A 166 7.20 -5.84 27.61
C ASP A 166 8.44 -5.16 28.23
N LYS A 167 9.33 -4.61 27.40
CA LYS A 167 10.59 -3.97 27.84
C LYS A 167 10.48 -2.44 27.91
N ALA A 168 9.28 -1.88 27.73
CA ALA A 168 9.05 -0.46 27.63
C ALA A 168 9.68 0.36 28.77
N ASP A 169 9.56 -0.12 30.00
CA ASP A 169 10.07 0.54 31.21
C ASP A 169 11.50 0.12 31.60
N SER A 170 12.07 -0.90 30.95
CA SER A 170 13.45 -1.33 31.20
C SER A 170 14.43 -0.29 30.67
N LYS A 171 15.52 -0.04 31.41
CA LYS A 171 16.60 0.82 30.92
C LYS A 171 17.39 0.12 29.81
N ILE A 172 17.86 0.89 28.83
CA ILE A 172 18.67 0.34 27.71
C ILE A 172 19.86 -0.46 28.25
N LYS A 173 20.58 0.04 29.27
CA LYS A 173 21.73 -0.67 29.89
C LYS A 173 21.38 -2.03 30.54
N GLN A 174 20.10 -2.30 30.77
CA GLN A 174 19.61 -3.54 31.39
C GLN A 174 19.20 -4.58 30.36
N LEU A 175 19.12 -4.20 29.08
CA LEU A 175 18.76 -5.11 28.01
C LEU A 175 19.87 -6.13 27.75
N HIS A 176 19.47 -7.35 27.46
CA HIS A 176 20.40 -8.33 26.90
C HIS A 176 20.85 -7.87 25.50
N PRO A 177 22.13 -8.07 25.10
CA PRO A 177 22.63 -7.64 23.78
C PRO A 177 21.75 -8.07 22.60
N LYS A 178 21.21 -9.30 22.62
CA LYS A 178 20.27 -9.78 21.60
C LYS A 178 18.97 -8.98 21.52
N ASP A 179 18.47 -8.51 22.65
CA ASP A 179 17.23 -7.73 22.69
C ASP A 179 17.44 -6.34 22.09
N LEU A 180 18.61 -5.76 22.34
CA LEU A 180 19.00 -4.50 21.73
C LEU A 180 19.20 -4.65 20.21
N GLU A 181 19.87 -5.72 19.76
CA GLU A 181 20.02 -6.02 18.34
C GLU A 181 18.64 -6.22 17.66
N ASN A 182 17.73 -6.92 18.31
CA ASN A 182 16.36 -7.09 17.79
C ASN A 182 15.63 -5.76 17.65
N LEU A 183 15.74 -4.86 18.64
CA LEU A 183 15.13 -3.52 18.57
C LEU A 183 15.68 -2.67 17.43
N ILE A 184 16.98 -2.80 17.14
CA ILE A 184 17.66 -2.05 16.07
C ILE A 184 17.33 -2.64 14.69
N SER A 185 16.99 -3.93 14.63
CA SER A 185 16.69 -4.65 13.38
C SER A 185 15.20 -4.67 13.00
N GLN A 186 14.33 -4.24 13.91
CA GLN A 186 12.89 -4.07 13.65
C GLN A 186 12.63 -2.83 12.83
#